data_5158bd951b6805d3e067e832b938be09
#
_entry.id   5158bd951b6805d3e067e832b938be09
#
_cell.length_a   1.000
_cell.length_b   1.000
_cell.length_c   1.000
_cell.angle_alpha   90.00
_cell.angle_beta   90.00
_cell.angle_gamma   90.00
#
_symmetry.space_group_name_H-M   'P 1'
#
loop_
_entity.id
_entity.type
_entity.pdbx_description
1 polymer ?
#
loop_
_entity_poly.entity_id
_entity_poly.type
_entity_poly.pdbx_seq_one_letter_code
_entity_poly.pdbx_strand_id
1 'polypeptide(L)'
;MDALVIRKSTLNRINVPVSYLTEEDVKHLIRGCKKERDRLLILLLFQTGLRISEALALTPASIRNFEGKPAMEVIGKGKKLRMVALPVNLKEKLESYAYRARIEPRMRFFDINRSRAWQILNEARMAAGMEKRVFPHLLRHSDAIIRLRKTGNPKALQYHLGHSSPAMTLRYLSTLTQEDALRVQQEVEFE
;
A
#
# COMPACT_ATOMS: atom_id res chain seq x y z
N MET A 1 -52.07 -6.44 -12.01
CA MET A 1 -51.15 -6.76 -10.90
C MET A 1 -49.83 -7.25 -11.50
N ASP A 2 -48.96 -6.29 -11.87
CA ASP A 2 -47.70 -6.62 -12.50
C ASP A 2 -46.62 -6.71 -11.43
N ALA A 3 -46.12 -7.94 -11.22
CA ALA A 3 -45.02 -8.20 -10.33
C ALA A 3 -43.73 -7.66 -10.96
N LEU A 4 -43.09 -6.73 -10.28
CA LEU A 4 -41.77 -6.22 -10.62
C LEU A 4 -40.76 -7.39 -10.62
N VAL A 5 -40.44 -7.88 -11.81
CA VAL A 5 -39.31 -8.82 -11.99
C VAL A 5 -38.02 -8.01 -11.87
N ILE A 6 -37.49 -7.93 -10.66
CA ILE A 6 -36.15 -7.39 -10.43
C ILE A 6 -35.16 -8.33 -11.12
N ARG A 7 -34.54 -7.87 -12.20
CA ARG A 7 -33.52 -8.62 -12.94
C ARG A 7 -32.36 -9.00 -11.99
N LYS A 8 -32.24 -10.27 -11.67
CA LYS A 8 -31.16 -10.87 -10.86
C LYS A 8 -29.74 -10.59 -11.38
N SER A 9 -29.58 -10.01 -12.57
CA SER A 9 -28.28 -9.76 -13.19
C SER A 9 -27.51 -8.56 -12.62
N THR A 10 -28.15 -7.67 -11.86
CA THR A 10 -27.52 -6.44 -11.35
C THR A 10 -26.92 -6.62 -9.95
N LEU A 11 -27.43 -7.58 -9.18
CA LEU A 11 -26.95 -7.87 -7.81
C LEU A 11 -25.67 -8.72 -7.74
N ASN A 12 -25.38 -9.49 -8.79
CA ASN A 12 -24.19 -10.36 -8.83
C ASN A 12 -22.86 -9.65 -9.15
N ARG A 13 -22.86 -8.34 -9.44
CA ARG A 13 -21.63 -7.58 -9.68
C ARG A 13 -21.00 -6.97 -8.43
N ILE A 14 -21.64 -7.07 -7.28
CA ILE A 14 -21.23 -6.38 -6.06
C ILE A 14 -20.30 -7.24 -5.17
N ASN A 15 -20.21 -8.56 -5.40
CA ASN A 15 -19.45 -9.47 -4.54
C ASN A 15 -18.34 -10.26 -5.24
N VAL A 16 -17.54 -9.62 -6.09
CA VAL A 16 -16.23 -10.21 -6.40
C VAL A 16 -15.31 -9.81 -5.25
N PRO A 17 -14.81 -10.76 -4.45
CA PRO A 17 -13.86 -10.45 -3.40
C PRO A 17 -12.69 -9.71 -4.03
N VAL A 18 -12.48 -8.46 -3.66
CA VAL A 18 -11.37 -7.67 -4.21
C VAL A 18 -10.10 -8.35 -3.76
N SER A 19 -9.40 -8.99 -4.71
CA SER A 19 -8.16 -9.70 -4.43
C SER A 19 -7.13 -8.73 -3.87
N TYR A 20 -6.67 -8.95 -2.63
CA TYR A 20 -5.60 -8.19 -1.99
C TYR A 20 -4.63 -9.16 -1.30
N LEU A 21 -3.46 -8.69 -0.93
CA LEU A 21 -2.47 -9.46 -0.16
C LEU A 21 -2.64 -9.16 1.32
N THR A 22 -2.70 -10.19 2.13
CA THR A 22 -2.62 -10.08 3.58
C THR A 22 -1.19 -9.77 4.04
N GLU A 23 -1.02 -9.42 5.30
CA GLU A 23 0.33 -9.26 5.89
C GLU A 23 1.12 -10.58 5.80
N GLU A 24 0.45 -11.73 5.94
CA GLU A 24 1.09 -13.04 5.83
C GLU A 24 1.50 -13.37 4.39
N ASP A 25 0.65 -13.06 3.40
CA ASP A 25 1.03 -13.16 1.98
C ASP A 25 2.30 -12.36 1.68
N VAL A 26 2.42 -11.16 2.23
CA VAL A 26 3.61 -10.31 2.02
C VAL A 26 4.84 -10.86 2.74
N LYS A 27 4.69 -11.38 3.95
CA LYS A 27 5.79 -12.07 4.63
C LYS A 27 6.27 -13.28 3.82
N HIS A 28 5.34 -14.04 3.26
CA HIS A 28 5.66 -15.16 2.38
C HIS A 28 6.39 -14.70 1.12
N LEU A 29 5.88 -13.67 0.45
CA LEU A 29 6.50 -13.07 -0.73
C LEU A 29 7.95 -12.61 -0.47
N ILE A 30 8.20 -11.97 0.67
CA ILE A 30 9.52 -11.48 1.05
C ILE A 30 10.53 -12.62 1.23
N ARG A 31 10.11 -13.79 1.73
CA ARG A 31 10.98 -14.98 1.85
C ARG A 31 11.52 -15.43 0.49
N GLY A 32 10.79 -15.21 -0.59
CA GLY A 32 11.25 -15.47 -1.96
C GLY A 32 12.33 -14.50 -2.47
N CYS A 33 12.57 -13.38 -1.78
CA CYS A 33 13.58 -12.41 -2.19
C CYS A 33 14.97 -12.79 -1.72
N LYS A 34 15.92 -12.87 -2.66
CA LYS A 34 17.35 -13.10 -2.35
C LYS A 34 18.03 -11.85 -1.82
N LYS A 35 17.72 -10.67 -2.38
CA LYS A 35 18.38 -9.39 -2.06
C LYS A 35 17.58 -8.58 -1.03
N GLU A 36 18.28 -7.95 -0.09
CA GLU A 36 17.68 -7.06 0.91
C GLU A 36 16.94 -5.89 0.25
N ARG A 37 17.53 -5.28 -0.78
CA ARG A 37 16.91 -4.22 -1.58
C ARG A 37 15.50 -4.60 -2.04
N ASP A 38 15.34 -5.81 -2.56
CA ASP A 38 14.09 -6.28 -3.16
C ASP A 38 13.02 -6.51 -2.08
N ARG A 39 13.43 -7.03 -0.91
CA ARG A 39 12.57 -7.15 0.29
C ARG A 39 12.08 -5.78 0.76
N LEU A 40 12.99 -4.81 0.84
CA LEU A 40 12.65 -3.45 1.28
C LEU A 40 11.73 -2.74 0.29
N LEU A 41 11.91 -2.93 -1.01
CA LEU A 41 11.01 -2.37 -2.02
C LEU A 41 9.59 -2.91 -1.85
N ILE A 42 9.44 -4.23 -1.63
CA ILE A 42 8.12 -4.85 -1.40
C ILE A 42 7.48 -4.31 -0.13
N LEU A 43 8.24 -4.26 0.98
CA LEU A 43 7.75 -3.71 2.25
C LEU A 43 7.34 -2.26 2.11
N LEU A 44 8.14 -1.43 1.44
CA LEU A 44 7.84 -0.03 1.21
C LEU A 44 6.52 0.13 0.44
N LEU A 45 6.36 -0.56 -0.69
CA LEU A 45 5.14 -0.49 -1.49
C LEU A 45 3.90 -0.95 -0.71
N PHE A 46 4.03 -2.01 0.09
CA PHE A 46 2.94 -2.57 0.86
C PHE A 46 2.56 -1.73 2.07
N GLN A 47 3.52 -1.19 2.82
CA GLN A 47 3.26 -0.48 4.07
C GLN A 47 3.00 1.02 3.90
N THR A 48 3.22 1.56 2.70
CA THR A 48 3.05 3.00 2.44
C THR A 48 2.08 3.29 1.29
N GLY A 49 1.65 2.27 0.57
CA GLY A 49 0.75 2.44 -0.57
C GLY A 49 1.28 3.34 -1.68
N LEU A 50 2.58 3.57 -1.76
CA LEU A 50 3.20 4.40 -2.80
C LEU A 50 2.99 3.82 -4.20
N ARG A 51 2.88 4.71 -5.19
CA ARG A 51 3.03 4.27 -6.59
C ARG A 51 4.46 3.84 -6.83
N ILE A 52 4.67 2.87 -7.72
CA ILE A 52 6.03 2.37 -8.01
C ILE A 52 6.99 3.51 -8.42
N SER A 53 6.53 4.47 -9.22
CA SER A 53 7.34 5.62 -9.61
C SER A 53 7.71 6.54 -8.45
N GLU A 54 6.82 6.68 -7.46
CA GLU A 54 7.05 7.43 -6.24
C GLU A 54 8.08 6.71 -5.36
N ALA A 55 7.92 5.41 -5.15
CA ALA A 55 8.84 4.59 -4.37
C ALA A 55 10.27 4.58 -4.94
N LEU A 56 10.40 4.47 -6.28
CA LEU A 56 11.70 4.48 -6.96
C LEU A 56 12.37 5.87 -7.00
N ALA A 57 11.63 6.94 -6.73
CA ALA A 57 12.18 8.29 -6.64
C ALA A 57 12.67 8.67 -5.23
N LEU A 58 12.35 7.86 -4.22
CA LEU A 58 12.71 8.15 -2.83
C LEU A 58 14.22 8.06 -2.59
N THR A 59 14.67 8.94 -1.72
CA THR A 59 16.05 9.03 -1.24
C THR A 59 16.07 9.04 0.29
N PRO A 60 17.19 8.78 0.97
CA PRO A 60 17.29 8.98 2.42
C PRO A 60 16.84 10.37 2.87
N ALA A 61 17.12 11.41 2.06
CA ALA A 61 16.67 12.77 2.32
C ALA A 61 15.13 12.97 2.20
N SER A 62 14.39 12.00 1.68
CA SER A 62 12.92 12.04 1.66
C SER A 62 12.30 11.71 3.02
N ILE A 63 13.07 11.09 3.93
CA ILE A 63 12.59 10.76 5.28
C ILE A 63 12.51 12.05 6.10
N ARG A 64 11.38 12.25 6.74
CA ARG A 64 11.06 13.42 7.57
C ARG A 64 10.51 12.99 8.92
N ASN A 65 10.34 13.96 9.78
CA ASN A 65 9.57 13.85 11.02
C ASN A 65 8.33 14.76 10.89
N PHE A 66 7.18 14.21 11.22
CA PHE A 66 5.93 14.95 11.28
C PHE A 66 5.28 14.69 12.65
N GLU A 67 5.18 15.73 13.48
CA GLU A 67 4.62 15.62 14.84
C GLU A 67 5.23 14.50 15.68
N GLY A 68 6.56 14.38 15.66
CA GLY A 68 7.30 13.36 16.41
C GLY A 68 7.28 11.95 15.78
N LYS A 69 6.60 11.74 14.66
CA LYS A 69 6.49 10.44 13.99
C LYS A 69 7.18 10.44 12.64
N PRO A 70 7.79 9.32 12.23
CA PRO A 70 8.42 9.22 10.91
C PRO A 70 7.40 9.37 9.77
N ALA A 71 7.80 10.12 8.75
CA ALA A 71 7.04 10.32 7.53
C ALA A 71 7.98 10.40 6.33
N MET A 72 7.42 10.32 5.13
CA MET A 72 8.15 10.52 3.88
C MET A 72 7.53 11.66 3.08
N GLU A 73 8.37 12.53 2.57
CA GLU A 73 8.00 13.53 1.58
C GLU A 73 7.99 12.89 0.20
N VAL A 74 6.85 12.93 -0.46
CA VAL A 74 6.61 12.25 -1.73
C VAL A 74 6.10 13.24 -2.77
N ILE A 75 6.72 13.23 -3.94
CA ILE A 75 6.28 14.01 -5.09
C ILE A 75 5.31 13.16 -5.92
N GLY A 76 4.03 13.52 -5.89
CA GLY A 76 2.97 12.84 -6.61
C GLY A 76 2.78 13.36 -8.06
N LYS A 77 1.68 12.93 -8.68
CA LYS A 77 1.26 13.39 -10.01
C LYS A 77 1.08 14.91 -10.01
N GLY A 78 1.61 15.59 -11.03
CA GLY A 78 1.56 17.06 -11.14
C GLY A 78 2.53 17.79 -10.19
N LYS A 79 3.60 17.11 -9.74
CA LYS A 79 4.62 17.67 -8.83
C LYS A 79 4.07 18.12 -7.46
N LYS A 80 2.90 17.63 -7.07
CA LYS A 80 2.32 17.95 -5.76
C LYS A 80 3.03 17.15 -4.68
N LEU A 81 3.55 17.87 -3.68
CA LEU A 81 4.15 17.27 -2.48
C LEU A 81 3.04 16.76 -1.55
N ARG A 82 3.29 15.62 -0.92
CA ARG A 82 2.50 15.11 0.20
C ARG A 82 3.39 14.36 1.18
N MET A 83 2.94 14.34 2.42
CA MET A 83 3.54 13.49 3.45
C MET A 83 2.83 12.15 3.49
N VAL A 84 3.61 11.08 3.62
CA VAL A 84 3.12 9.70 3.76
C VAL A 84 3.69 9.13 5.04
N ALA A 85 2.85 8.58 5.90
CA ALA A 85 3.28 7.96 7.13
C ALA A 85 4.26 6.81 6.87
N LEU A 86 5.37 6.80 7.60
CA LEU A 86 6.41 5.78 7.51
C LEU A 86 6.43 4.98 8.82
N PRO A 87 6.12 3.67 8.83
CA PRO A 87 6.27 2.84 10.01
C PRO A 87 7.70 2.88 10.56
N VAL A 88 7.84 2.99 11.88
CA VAL A 88 9.15 3.12 12.56
C VAL A 88 10.10 2.00 12.15
N ASN A 89 9.64 0.75 12.20
CA ASN A 89 10.45 -0.41 11.84
C ASN A 89 10.89 -0.41 10.37
N LEU A 90 10.08 0.17 9.47
CA LEU A 90 10.46 0.30 8.06
C LEU A 90 11.48 1.42 7.87
N LYS A 91 11.33 2.55 8.60
CA LYS A 91 12.34 3.61 8.63
C LYS A 91 13.70 3.07 9.02
N GLU A 92 13.79 2.37 10.16
CA GLU A 92 15.02 1.78 10.65
C GLU A 92 15.68 0.83 9.64
N LYS A 93 14.88 0.00 8.97
CA LYS A 93 15.38 -0.91 7.92
C LYS A 93 15.92 -0.14 6.71
N LEU A 94 15.22 0.91 6.27
CA LEU A 94 15.67 1.74 5.14
C LEU A 94 16.95 2.51 5.46
N GLU A 95 17.05 3.09 6.64
CA GLU A 95 18.25 3.80 7.11
C GLU A 95 19.45 2.84 7.25
N SER A 96 19.24 1.67 7.88
CA SER A 96 20.26 0.63 8.00
C SER A 96 20.73 0.12 6.63
N TYR A 97 19.80 -0.04 5.69
CA TYR A 97 20.14 -0.41 4.31
C TYR A 97 20.94 0.68 3.61
N ALA A 98 20.51 1.95 3.72
CA ALA A 98 21.23 3.08 3.14
C ALA A 98 22.66 3.16 3.66
N TYR A 99 22.86 2.99 4.97
CA TYR A 99 24.18 2.98 5.60
C TYR A 99 25.07 1.86 5.06
N ARG A 100 24.57 0.60 5.05
CA ARG A 100 25.35 -0.55 4.55
C ARG A 100 25.67 -0.47 3.06
N ALA A 101 24.72 0.02 2.26
CA ALA A 101 24.87 0.16 0.82
C ALA A 101 25.57 1.47 0.41
N ARG A 102 25.99 2.31 1.37
CA ARG A 102 26.63 3.61 1.17
C ARG A 102 25.82 4.53 0.25
N ILE A 103 24.49 4.55 0.46
CA ILE A 103 23.58 5.41 -0.30
C ILE A 103 23.59 6.80 0.33
N GLU A 104 24.08 7.76 -0.44
CA GLU A 104 24.12 9.16 0.01
C GLU A 104 22.70 9.76 0.15
N PRO A 105 22.52 10.84 0.94
CA PRO A 105 21.21 11.41 1.23
C PRO A 105 20.36 11.77 0.00
N ARG A 106 20.98 12.13 -1.12
CA ARG A 106 20.29 12.48 -2.36
C ARG A 106 20.24 11.38 -3.41
N MET A 107 20.87 10.24 -3.16
CA MET A 107 20.82 9.07 -4.04
C MET A 107 19.55 8.25 -3.78
N ARG A 108 19.02 7.61 -4.80
CA ARG A 108 17.82 6.79 -4.69
C ARG A 108 18.08 5.54 -3.84
N PHE A 109 17.13 5.16 -2.99
CA PHE A 109 17.18 3.87 -2.28
C PHE A 109 17.23 2.69 -3.24
N PHE A 110 16.52 2.80 -4.36
CA PHE A 110 16.37 1.74 -5.35
C PHE A 110 16.76 2.26 -6.73
N ASP A 111 18.01 2.03 -7.10
CA ASP A 111 18.51 2.40 -8.45
C ASP A 111 18.12 1.31 -9.45
N ILE A 112 16.85 1.25 -9.76
CA ILE A 112 16.22 0.36 -10.75
C ILE A 112 15.07 1.08 -11.45
N ASN A 113 14.71 0.57 -12.62
CA ASN A 113 13.55 1.06 -13.35
C ASN A 113 12.27 0.28 -12.99
N ARG A 114 11.12 0.75 -13.49
CA ARG A 114 9.80 0.14 -13.22
C ARG A 114 9.71 -1.30 -13.73
N SER A 115 10.30 -1.58 -14.89
CA SER A 115 10.31 -2.95 -15.47
C SER A 115 11.07 -3.91 -14.56
N ARG A 116 12.22 -3.51 -14.02
CA ARG A 116 12.98 -4.32 -13.07
C ARG A 116 12.21 -4.55 -11.77
N ALA A 117 11.52 -3.54 -11.26
CA ALA A 117 10.66 -3.70 -10.09
C ALA A 117 9.54 -4.74 -10.32
N TRP A 118 8.95 -4.76 -11.50
CA TRP A 118 7.98 -5.78 -11.91
C TRP A 118 8.57 -7.19 -11.94
N GLN A 119 9.77 -7.33 -12.51
CA GLN A 119 10.49 -8.61 -12.54
C GLN A 119 10.79 -9.11 -11.13
N ILE A 120 11.26 -8.23 -10.23
CA ILE A 120 11.53 -8.56 -8.82
C ILE A 120 10.30 -9.14 -8.14
N LEU A 121 9.14 -8.50 -8.29
CA LEU A 121 7.90 -9.00 -7.71
C LEU A 121 7.50 -10.37 -8.26
N ASN A 122 7.66 -10.59 -9.56
CA ASN A 122 7.36 -11.87 -10.18
C ASN A 122 8.38 -12.96 -9.77
N GLU A 123 9.67 -12.64 -9.72
CA GLU A 123 10.72 -13.55 -9.24
C GLU A 123 10.47 -13.95 -7.78
N ALA A 124 10.15 -12.99 -6.91
CA ALA A 124 9.84 -13.25 -5.51
C ALA A 124 8.59 -14.13 -5.36
N ARG A 125 7.54 -13.85 -6.15
CA ARG A 125 6.31 -14.65 -6.18
C ARG A 125 6.58 -16.10 -6.58
N MET A 126 7.34 -16.29 -7.66
CA MET A 126 7.69 -17.63 -8.15
C MET A 126 8.54 -18.40 -7.13
N ALA A 127 9.55 -17.75 -6.56
CA ALA A 127 10.42 -18.34 -5.55
C ALA A 127 9.68 -18.70 -4.24
N ALA A 128 8.61 -17.96 -3.93
CA ALA A 128 7.72 -18.26 -2.81
C ALA A 128 6.64 -19.29 -3.14
N GLY A 129 6.54 -19.78 -4.38
CA GLY A 129 5.48 -20.73 -4.79
C GLY A 129 4.07 -20.13 -4.76
N MET A 130 3.93 -18.82 -4.86
CA MET A 130 2.62 -18.15 -4.81
C MET A 130 1.93 -18.20 -6.17
N GLU A 131 0.72 -18.73 -6.24
CA GLU A 131 -0.11 -18.75 -7.46
C GLU A 131 -0.65 -17.36 -7.80
N LYS A 132 -1.01 -16.59 -6.79
CA LYS A 132 -1.58 -15.25 -6.92
C LYS A 132 -0.61 -14.30 -7.61
N ARG A 133 -1.04 -13.64 -8.68
CA ARG A 133 -0.22 -12.62 -9.36
C ARG A 133 0.07 -11.46 -8.43
N VAL A 134 1.35 -11.07 -8.34
CA VAL A 134 1.80 -9.93 -7.51
C VAL A 134 2.40 -8.86 -8.41
N PHE A 135 1.94 -7.62 -8.23
CA PHE A 135 2.38 -6.46 -8.98
C PHE A 135 2.26 -5.19 -8.13
N PRO A 136 2.96 -4.08 -8.46
CA PRO A 136 3.03 -2.91 -7.60
C PRO A 136 1.66 -2.33 -7.19
N HIS A 137 0.71 -2.28 -8.13
CA HIS A 137 -0.63 -1.80 -7.81
C HIS A 137 -1.41 -2.71 -6.86
N LEU A 138 -1.15 -4.03 -6.86
CA LEU A 138 -1.77 -4.93 -5.89
C LEU A 138 -1.26 -4.67 -4.48
N LEU A 139 0.04 -4.42 -4.29
CA LEU A 139 0.60 -4.05 -2.98
C LEU A 139 -0.03 -2.76 -2.44
N ARG A 140 -0.13 -1.74 -3.29
CA ARG A 140 -0.80 -0.48 -2.94
C ARG A 140 -2.29 -0.68 -2.64
N HIS A 141 -2.96 -1.52 -3.40
CA HIS A 141 -4.37 -1.86 -3.19
C HIS A 141 -4.57 -2.57 -1.85
N SER A 142 -3.66 -3.47 -1.51
CA SER A 142 -3.66 -4.18 -0.23
C SER A 142 -3.46 -3.23 0.96
N ASP A 143 -2.50 -2.29 0.88
CA ASP A 143 -2.33 -1.23 1.87
C ASP A 143 -3.63 -0.43 2.05
N ALA A 144 -4.26 -0.04 0.95
CA ALA A 144 -5.50 0.73 0.99
C ALA A 144 -6.64 -0.01 1.73
N ILE A 145 -6.83 -1.29 1.44
CA ILE A 145 -7.87 -2.11 2.07
C ILE A 145 -7.56 -2.30 3.56
N ILE A 146 -6.32 -2.66 3.90
CA ILE A 146 -5.92 -2.89 5.29
C ILE A 146 -6.08 -1.62 6.12
N ARG A 147 -5.64 -0.46 5.60
CA ARG A 147 -5.82 0.83 6.30
C ARG A 147 -7.28 1.18 6.48
N LEU A 148 -8.08 1.04 5.44
CA LEU A 148 -9.50 1.35 5.53
C LEU A 148 -10.20 0.46 6.55
N ARG A 149 -9.92 -0.83 6.58
CA ARG A 149 -10.46 -1.77 7.58
C ARG A 149 -10.03 -1.44 9.00
N LYS A 150 -8.76 -0.98 9.18
CA LYS A 150 -8.24 -0.61 10.51
C LYS A 150 -8.74 0.75 10.99
N THR A 151 -9.03 1.69 10.11
CA THR A 151 -9.32 3.08 10.51
C THR A 151 -10.76 3.51 10.27
N GLY A 152 -11.50 2.82 9.38
CA GLY A 152 -12.83 3.25 8.95
C GLY A 152 -12.87 4.61 8.24
N ASN A 153 -11.72 5.23 7.96
CA ASN A 153 -11.63 6.61 7.51
C ASN A 153 -11.22 6.75 6.04
N PRO A 154 -12.18 6.82 5.10
CA PRO A 154 -11.87 6.94 3.67
C PRO A 154 -11.23 8.29 3.32
N LYS A 155 -11.49 9.36 4.10
CA LYS A 155 -10.89 10.67 3.86
C LYS A 155 -9.39 10.66 4.19
N ALA A 156 -9.00 10.08 5.31
CA ALA A 156 -7.59 9.87 5.67
C ALA A 156 -6.88 8.99 4.63
N LEU A 157 -7.54 7.92 4.16
CA LEU A 157 -7.02 7.07 3.09
C LEU A 157 -6.84 7.83 1.77
N GLN A 158 -7.76 8.72 1.42
CA GLN A 158 -7.65 9.57 0.23
C GLN A 158 -6.37 10.42 0.25
N TYR A 159 -6.09 11.06 1.36
CA TYR A 159 -4.87 11.86 1.54
C TYR A 159 -3.61 10.98 1.52
N HIS A 160 -3.61 9.88 2.25
CA HIS A 160 -2.49 8.93 2.27
C HIS A 160 -2.10 8.46 0.86
N LEU A 161 -3.06 8.05 0.08
CA LEU A 161 -2.83 7.58 -1.29
C LEU A 161 -2.57 8.72 -2.29
N GLY A 162 -2.90 9.96 -1.96
CA GLY A 162 -2.83 11.09 -2.89
C GLY A 162 -3.80 10.91 -4.07
N HIS A 163 -5.04 10.54 -3.77
CA HIS A 163 -6.11 10.48 -4.76
C HIS A 163 -6.68 11.88 -5.02
N SER A 164 -6.71 12.28 -6.28
CA SER A 164 -7.25 13.58 -6.69
C SER A 164 -8.79 13.66 -6.61
N SER A 165 -9.45 12.50 -6.62
CA SER A 165 -10.91 12.39 -6.52
C SER A 165 -11.30 11.42 -5.40
N PRO A 166 -12.32 11.76 -4.57
CA PRO A 166 -12.88 10.84 -3.59
C PRO A 166 -13.36 9.51 -4.20
N ALA A 167 -13.93 9.54 -5.41
CA ALA A 167 -14.43 8.36 -6.10
C ALA A 167 -13.37 7.25 -6.25
N MET A 168 -12.09 7.63 -6.39
CA MET A 168 -10.99 6.67 -6.44
C MET A 168 -10.81 5.90 -5.13
N THR A 169 -11.18 6.50 -4.01
CA THR A 169 -11.06 5.90 -2.66
C THR A 169 -12.34 5.19 -2.27
N LEU A 170 -13.51 5.73 -2.62
CA LEU A 170 -14.82 5.17 -2.25
C LEU A 170 -15.02 3.74 -2.75
N ARG A 171 -14.38 3.35 -3.86
CA ARG A 171 -14.42 1.96 -4.34
C ARG A 171 -13.88 0.95 -3.33
N TYR A 172 -13.07 1.39 -2.36
CA TYR A 172 -12.58 0.50 -1.30
C TYR A 172 -13.63 0.27 -0.19
N LEU A 173 -14.66 1.10 -0.08
CA LEU A 173 -15.73 0.92 0.90
C LEU A 173 -16.46 -0.41 0.73
N SER A 174 -16.58 -0.91 -0.51
CA SER A 174 -17.17 -2.23 -0.78
C SER A 174 -16.36 -3.41 -0.20
N THR A 175 -15.14 -3.16 0.27
CA THR A 175 -14.29 -4.18 0.91
C THR A 175 -14.45 -4.24 2.42
N LEU A 176 -15.16 -3.27 3.03
CA LEU A 176 -15.48 -3.29 4.46
C LEU A 176 -16.55 -4.35 4.74
N THR A 177 -16.29 -5.15 5.75
CA THR A 177 -17.28 -6.09 6.28
C THR A 177 -18.11 -5.44 7.39
N GLN A 178 -19.20 -6.09 7.79
CA GLN A 178 -19.99 -5.66 8.94
C GLN A 178 -19.16 -5.70 10.24
N GLU A 179 -18.28 -6.69 10.38
CA GLU A 179 -17.37 -6.81 11.53
C GLU A 179 -16.34 -5.68 11.56
N ASP A 180 -15.78 -5.28 10.38
CA ASP A 180 -14.88 -4.14 10.31
C ASP A 180 -15.58 -2.85 10.75
N ALA A 181 -16.83 -2.65 10.31
CA ALA A 181 -17.63 -1.49 10.70
C ALA A 181 -17.94 -1.48 12.19
N LEU A 182 -18.33 -2.63 12.77
CA LEU A 182 -18.63 -2.75 14.20
C LEU A 182 -17.39 -2.45 15.05
N ARG A 183 -16.22 -3.00 14.68
CA ARG A 183 -14.96 -2.75 15.39
C ARG A 183 -14.64 -1.25 15.46
N VAL A 184 -14.74 -0.54 14.34
CA VAL A 184 -14.46 0.91 14.29
C VAL A 184 -15.45 1.69 15.15
N GLN A 185 -16.74 1.29 15.21
CA GLN A 185 -17.73 1.94 16.05
C GLN A 185 -17.50 1.70 17.55
N GLN A 186 -16.96 0.54 17.92
CA GLN A 186 -16.62 0.23 19.31
C GLN A 186 -15.44 1.02 19.87
N GLU A 187 -14.61 1.62 19.00
CA GLU A 187 -13.50 2.51 19.39
C GLU A 187 -13.97 3.95 19.70
N VAL A 188 -15.26 4.26 19.49
CA VAL A 188 -15.82 5.59 19.78
C VAL A 188 -16.19 5.67 21.25
N GLU A 189 -15.50 6.56 21.97
CA GLU A 189 -15.80 6.91 23.36
C GLU A 189 -16.61 8.22 23.40
N PHE A 190 -17.60 8.27 24.28
CA PHE A 190 -18.40 9.48 24.55
C PHE A 190 -18.02 9.98 25.94
N GLU A 191 -17.64 11.27 26.04
CA GLU A 191 -17.38 11.95 27.30
C GLU A 191 -18.69 12.32 28.04
#